data_81e1b62862769ff10a4f5a4f6ef1ce43
#
_entry.id   81e1b62862769ff10a4f5a4f6ef1ce43
#
_cell.length_a   1.000
_cell.length_b   1.000
_cell.length_c   1.000
_cell.angle_alpha   90.00
_cell.angle_beta   90.00
_cell.angle_gamma   90.00
#
_symmetry.space_group_name_H-M   'P 1'
#
loop_
_entity.id
_entity.type
_entity.pdbx_description
1 polymer ?
#
loop_
_entity_poly.entity_id
_entity_poly.type
_entity_poly.pdbx_seq_one_letter_code
_entity_poly.pdbx_strand_id
1 'polypeptide(L)'
;MNKKIFGISLAAVMVLSAGLLGACQGNEGKGNADGPYVMPGWSGMKKDDALVAVHDPSIFYDEASSTYYAFGTHFAVASSTDLMNWTQLAIDNQWQKLYGNASFEDSYGTEWPATLRDSVNEVKPASSGSKAITTTWAPDVEEYNGTYYMYYSLTKSFGSSESVIGRVEAESPMGPYINNEIILSSVGVTESGKPNCIDPELFYDKDGRLWMVYGSSYGGLYIKELYNSGDNWGLPKEEGVNNYGKKLWSGSNNQEGPFIFYNEDTGYYYMMVSYGDLNTNYNMRVARSENPDGPYVDITGADVANVTGQAGGNKIAGNYIMGDANGYAAIGHNSVLTKDGKYYVVAHVRRQSGTGVTPDHHLYVFQLFFNEDGWPVMNPNRYAAEAVGTGVTMEKAAGTYDVVLHSEGTVVDFVQSQEYTFNADGSVTDATSANIGSWTLTGDYYVNITLTGGDWAGTYKGVVAPGWDMYVTDYTEAYATFSFTAISETGRPLWAVGTTAKS
;
A
#
# COMPACT_ATOMS: atom_id res chain seq x y z
N MET A 1 24.63 -6.68 -61.61
CA MET A 1 23.42 -6.62 -62.48
C MET A 1 22.20 -6.72 -61.54
N ASN A 2 21.38 -5.70 -61.62
CA ASN A 2 20.00 -5.52 -61.12
C ASN A 2 19.68 -5.71 -59.63
N LYS A 3 19.70 -4.57 -58.96
CA LYS A 3 18.94 -4.25 -57.74
C LYS A 3 17.45 -4.19 -58.03
N LYS A 4 16.60 -4.82 -57.27
CA LYS A 4 15.18 -4.47 -57.16
C LYS A 4 14.88 -3.92 -55.79
N ILE A 5 14.55 -2.66 -55.78
CA ILE A 5 14.01 -1.89 -54.64
C ILE A 5 12.50 -2.17 -54.62
N PHE A 6 11.95 -2.59 -53.47
CA PHE A 6 10.52 -2.55 -53.22
C PHE A 6 10.25 -1.46 -52.19
N GLY A 7 9.62 -0.39 -52.63
CA GLY A 7 9.07 0.65 -51.79
C GLY A 7 7.70 0.22 -51.26
N ILE A 8 7.49 0.42 -49.94
CA ILE A 8 6.17 0.33 -49.30
C ILE A 8 5.71 1.75 -49.02
N SER A 9 4.61 2.13 -49.70
CA SER A 9 3.90 3.39 -49.46
C SER A 9 3.16 3.36 -48.14
N LEU A 10 3.42 4.33 -47.31
CA LEU A 10 2.61 4.67 -46.12
C LEU A 10 1.48 5.60 -46.59
N ALA A 11 0.25 5.14 -46.50
CA ALA A 11 -0.92 6.00 -46.70
C ALA A 11 -1.36 6.55 -45.35
N ALA A 12 -1.14 7.83 -45.14
CA ALA A 12 -1.67 8.56 -43.99
C ALA A 12 -3.16 8.87 -44.24
N VAL A 13 -4.03 8.39 -43.38
CA VAL A 13 -5.42 8.81 -43.30
C VAL A 13 -5.52 9.96 -42.30
N MET A 14 -5.65 11.18 -42.80
CA MET A 14 -6.07 12.33 -41.99
C MET A 14 -7.58 12.27 -41.75
N VAL A 15 -8.01 12.14 -40.51
CA VAL A 15 -9.38 12.42 -40.10
C VAL A 15 -9.39 13.87 -39.53
N LEU A 16 -10.00 14.78 -40.31
CA LEU A 16 -10.38 16.10 -39.78
C LEU A 16 -11.59 15.94 -38.85
N SER A 17 -11.43 16.22 -37.60
CA SER A 17 -12.54 16.53 -36.71
C SER A 17 -12.57 18.03 -36.44
N ALA A 18 -13.69 18.64 -36.82
CA ALA A 18 -13.96 20.07 -36.64
C ALA A 18 -14.07 20.41 -35.15
N GLY A 19 -13.40 21.48 -34.74
CA GLY A 19 -13.45 22.01 -33.40
C GLY A 19 -14.80 22.65 -33.06
N LEU A 20 -15.25 22.40 -31.84
CA LEU A 20 -16.21 23.26 -31.13
C LEU A 20 -15.44 23.85 -29.94
N LEU A 21 -15.25 25.14 -29.98
CA LEU A 21 -14.83 25.97 -28.87
C LEU A 21 -15.94 25.98 -27.82
N GLY A 22 -15.74 25.27 -26.72
CA GLY A 22 -16.55 25.34 -25.50
C GLY A 22 -15.72 25.92 -24.36
N ALA A 23 -16.30 26.91 -23.72
CA ALA A 23 -15.72 27.78 -22.71
C ALA A 23 -15.08 27.05 -21.53
N CYS A 24 -14.05 27.68 -20.96
CA CYS A 24 -13.46 27.40 -19.66
C CYS A 24 -14.53 27.27 -18.57
N GLN A 25 -14.77 26.06 -18.08
CA GLN A 25 -15.35 25.81 -16.76
C GLN A 25 -14.27 25.11 -15.95
N GLY A 26 -14.18 25.54 -14.68
CA GLY A 26 -13.13 25.11 -13.77
C GLY A 26 -12.99 23.59 -13.65
N ASN A 27 -11.78 23.17 -13.46
CA ASN A 27 -11.40 21.80 -13.19
C ASN A 27 -12.03 21.37 -11.84
N GLU A 28 -13.25 20.87 -11.87
CA GLU A 28 -13.79 20.06 -10.80
C GLU A 28 -13.14 18.69 -10.94
N GLY A 29 -12.30 18.32 -9.95
CA GLY A 29 -11.62 17.03 -9.92
C GLY A 29 -12.60 15.89 -10.12
N LYS A 30 -12.61 15.33 -11.32
CA LYS A 30 -13.41 14.15 -11.65
C LYS A 30 -12.61 12.93 -11.24
N GLY A 31 -12.85 12.41 -10.04
CA GLY A 31 -12.57 11.01 -9.76
C GLY A 31 -13.29 10.13 -10.79
N ASN A 32 -12.65 9.04 -11.22
CA ASN A 32 -13.12 8.12 -12.26
C ASN A 32 -14.38 7.34 -11.83
N ALA A 33 -15.55 7.98 -11.83
CA ALA A 33 -16.84 7.33 -11.66
C ALA A 33 -17.68 7.42 -12.93
N ASP A 34 -17.24 6.72 -13.98
CA ASP A 34 -17.97 6.62 -15.24
C ASP A 34 -19.13 5.61 -15.13
N GLY A 35 -20.10 5.86 -14.25
CA GLY A 35 -21.28 5.02 -14.17
C GLY A 35 -21.93 4.99 -12.78
N PRO A 36 -22.99 4.18 -12.61
CA PRO A 36 -23.60 3.98 -11.31
C PRO A 36 -22.65 3.27 -10.35
N TYR A 37 -22.77 3.57 -9.06
CA TYR A 37 -22.01 2.85 -8.04
C TYR A 37 -22.32 1.35 -8.06
N VAL A 38 -21.34 0.53 -7.66
CA VAL A 38 -21.45 -0.93 -7.67
C VAL A 38 -21.34 -1.43 -6.22
N MET A 39 -22.41 -2.11 -5.78
CA MET A 39 -22.39 -2.82 -4.48
C MET A 39 -21.49 -4.05 -4.56
N PRO A 40 -20.82 -4.45 -3.46
CA PRO A 40 -19.90 -5.57 -3.47
C PRO A 40 -20.56 -6.89 -3.81
N GLY A 41 -19.85 -7.71 -4.60
CA GLY A 41 -20.18 -9.10 -4.87
C GLY A 41 -19.40 -10.03 -3.94
N TRP A 42 -19.93 -10.32 -2.77
CA TRP A 42 -19.18 -11.03 -1.72
C TRP A 42 -19.34 -12.56 -1.70
N SER A 43 -20.09 -13.15 -2.64
CA SER A 43 -20.23 -14.59 -2.72
C SER A 43 -18.87 -15.29 -2.93
N GLY A 44 -18.47 -16.12 -2.00
CA GLY A 44 -17.19 -16.82 -2.05
C GLY A 44 -16.02 -16.12 -1.36
N MET A 45 -16.22 -14.95 -0.76
CA MET A 45 -15.20 -14.32 0.08
C MET A 45 -14.80 -15.23 1.26
N LYS A 46 -13.51 -15.39 1.46
CA LYS A 46 -12.99 -16.18 2.57
C LYS A 46 -13.12 -15.42 3.89
N LYS A 47 -13.38 -16.16 4.97
CA LYS A 47 -13.25 -15.64 6.34
C LYS A 47 -11.81 -15.25 6.64
N ASP A 48 -11.61 -14.41 7.64
CA ASP A 48 -10.28 -13.92 8.02
C ASP A 48 -9.32 -15.04 8.42
N ASP A 49 -9.79 -16.11 9.03
CA ASP A 49 -9.01 -17.29 9.42
C ASP A 49 -8.58 -18.18 8.23
N ALA A 50 -9.17 -17.95 7.05
CA ALA A 50 -8.84 -18.63 5.81
C ALA A 50 -8.02 -17.77 4.84
N LEU A 51 -7.55 -16.60 5.27
CA LEU A 51 -6.70 -15.72 4.47
C LEU A 51 -5.29 -16.27 4.37
N VAL A 52 -4.63 -15.94 3.26
CA VAL A 52 -3.22 -16.29 3.06
C VAL A 52 -2.32 -15.43 3.95
N ALA A 53 -1.18 -15.99 4.31
CA ALA A 53 -0.17 -15.30 5.11
C ALA A 53 0.92 -14.74 4.20
N VAL A 54 1.02 -13.42 4.12
CA VAL A 54 2.11 -12.71 3.46
C VAL A 54 2.47 -11.51 4.33
N HIS A 55 3.69 -11.49 4.82
CA HIS A 55 4.28 -10.40 5.58
C HIS A 55 4.99 -9.45 4.62
N ASP A 56 4.84 -8.13 4.81
CA ASP A 56 5.43 -7.07 3.97
C ASP A 56 5.13 -7.26 2.47
N PRO A 57 3.85 -7.24 2.06
CA PRO A 57 3.46 -7.60 0.71
C PRO A 57 3.84 -6.53 -0.31
N SER A 58 4.60 -6.91 -1.36
CA SER A 58 4.69 -6.20 -2.63
C SER A 58 3.72 -6.82 -3.62
N ILE A 59 2.83 -6.01 -4.19
CA ILE A 59 1.83 -6.43 -5.17
C ILE A 59 2.38 -6.28 -6.59
N PHE A 60 2.29 -7.34 -7.37
CA PHE A 60 2.69 -7.35 -8.77
C PHE A 60 1.56 -7.92 -9.63
N TYR A 61 1.23 -7.27 -10.76
CA TYR A 61 0.30 -7.79 -11.74
C TYR A 61 1.05 -8.28 -12.99
N ASP A 62 1.00 -9.58 -13.22
CA ASP A 62 1.57 -10.19 -14.41
C ASP A 62 0.56 -10.12 -15.58
N GLU A 63 0.82 -9.24 -16.51
CA GLU A 63 -0.01 -9.05 -17.71
C GLU A 63 -0.07 -10.33 -18.57
N ALA A 64 1.03 -11.11 -18.62
CA ALA A 64 1.11 -12.31 -19.46
C ALA A 64 0.15 -13.42 -19.00
N SER A 65 0.00 -13.60 -17.69
CA SER A 65 -0.92 -14.58 -17.10
C SER A 65 -2.22 -13.98 -16.59
N SER A 66 -2.37 -12.65 -16.61
CA SER A 66 -3.49 -11.93 -15.99
C SER A 66 -3.67 -12.30 -14.51
N THR A 67 -2.57 -12.40 -13.79
CA THR A 67 -2.53 -12.88 -12.40
C THR A 67 -1.87 -11.84 -11.51
N TYR A 68 -2.47 -11.57 -10.36
CA TYR A 68 -1.88 -10.79 -9.29
C TYR A 68 -1.04 -11.70 -8.40
N TYR A 69 0.17 -11.24 -8.06
CA TYR A 69 1.06 -11.89 -7.11
C TYR A 69 1.34 -10.94 -5.95
N ALA A 70 1.33 -11.46 -4.75
CA ALA A 70 1.84 -10.76 -3.56
C ALA A 70 3.09 -11.51 -3.07
N PHE A 71 4.24 -10.84 -3.18
CA PHE A 71 5.52 -11.34 -2.68
C PHE A 71 5.78 -10.74 -1.30
N GLY A 72 6.34 -11.50 -0.40
CA GLY A 72 6.57 -11.02 0.95
C GLY A 72 7.85 -11.50 1.59
N THR A 73 8.10 -10.97 2.77
CA THR A 73 9.21 -11.35 3.65
C THR A 73 9.30 -12.86 3.81
N HIS A 74 10.52 -13.38 3.92
CA HIS A 74 10.87 -14.80 4.04
C HIS A 74 10.35 -15.68 2.89
N PHE A 75 10.23 -15.10 1.68
CA PHE A 75 9.81 -15.81 0.47
C PHE A 75 8.34 -16.26 0.44
N ALA A 76 7.48 -15.68 1.26
CA ALA A 76 6.05 -15.91 1.16
C ALA A 76 5.51 -15.36 -0.17
N VAL A 77 4.67 -16.13 -0.85
CA VAL A 77 4.02 -15.71 -2.10
C VAL A 77 2.58 -16.19 -2.11
N ALA A 78 1.69 -15.32 -2.57
CA ALA A 78 0.31 -15.66 -2.88
C ALA A 78 -0.09 -15.13 -4.25
N SER A 79 -1.11 -15.72 -4.88
CA SER A 79 -1.65 -15.25 -6.15
C SER A 79 -3.16 -15.16 -6.13
N SER A 80 -3.69 -14.28 -6.99
CA SER A 80 -5.12 -14.07 -7.18
C SER A 80 -5.40 -13.67 -8.63
N THR A 81 -6.63 -13.89 -9.10
CA THR A 81 -7.11 -13.38 -10.39
C THR A 81 -8.14 -12.25 -10.22
N ASP A 82 -8.52 -11.92 -8.98
CA ASP A 82 -9.62 -11.00 -8.69
C ASP A 82 -9.34 -10.05 -7.49
N LEU A 83 -8.15 -10.12 -6.88
CA LEU A 83 -7.75 -9.38 -5.66
C LEU A 83 -8.55 -9.75 -4.39
N MET A 84 -9.56 -10.59 -4.51
CA MET A 84 -10.44 -11.01 -3.39
C MET A 84 -10.07 -12.39 -2.87
N ASN A 85 -9.82 -13.32 -3.79
CA ASN A 85 -9.56 -14.72 -3.49
C ASN A 85 -8.09 -15.06 -3.78
N TRP A 86 -7.34 -15.31 -2.73
CA TRP A 86 -5.90 -15.57 -2.80
C TRP A 86 -5.57 -17.03 -2.56
N THR A 87 -4.58 -17.52 -3.27
CA THR A 87 -4.01 -18.86 -3.12
C THR A 87 -2.58 -18.74 -2.65
N GLN A 88 -2.23 -19.39 -1.54
CA GLN A 88 -0.86 -19.44 -1.05
C GLN A 88 -0.01 -20.32 -1.97
N LEU A 89 1.03 -19.75 -2.57
CA LEU A 89 1.99 -20.47 -3.43
C LEU A 89 3.24 -20.90 -2.68
N ALA A 90 3.73 -20.03 -1.79
CA ALA A 90 4.83 -20.31 -0.88
C ALA A 90 4.55 -19.66 0.48
N ILE A 91 4.91 -20.34 1.55
CA ILE A 91 4.90 -19.82 2.92
C ILE A 91 6.32 -19.47 3.34
N ASP A 92 6.45 -18.82 4.49
CA ASP A 92 7.74 -18.46 5.06
C ASP A 92 8.78 -19.57 4.95
N ASN A 93 9.98 -19.19 4.55
CA ASN A 93 11.15 -20.06 4.39
C ASN A 93 11.06 -21.15 3.31
N GLN A 94 10.10 -21.05 2.39
CA GLN A 94 10.02 -21.93 1.22
C GLN A 94 10.79 -21.36 0.00
N TRP A 95 12.00 -20.83 0.21
CA TRP A 95 12.83 -20.22 -0.82
C TRP A 95 13.01 -21.08 -2.09
N GLN A 96 12.99 -22.42 -1.95
CA GLN A 96 13.07 -23.34 -3.08
C GLN A 96 11.95 -23.15 -4.12
N LYS A 97 10.83 -22.56 -3.71
CA LYS A 97 9.73 -22.26 -4.62
C LYS A 97 10.08 -21.14 -5.62
N LEU A 98 10.95 -20.22 -5.20
CA LEU A 98 11.39 -19.08 -5.99
C LEU A 98 12.75 -19.31 -6.65
N TYR A 99 13.64 -20.11 -6.05
CA TYR A 99 15.01 -20.31 -6.51
C TYR A 99 15.26 -21.74 -7.02
N GLY A 100 14.24 -22.59 -7.07
CA GLY A 100 14.39 -23.98 -7.47
C GLY A 100 15.20 -24.79 -6.47
N ASN A 101 15.96 -25.77 -6.96
CA ASN A 101 16.84 -26.61 -6.13
C ASN A 101 18.25 -26.02 -5.96
N ALA A 102 18.47 -24.77 -6.41
CA ALA A 102 19.74 -24.10 -6.24
C ALA A 102 20.08 -23.96 -4.74
N SER A 103 21.34 -24.02 -4.39
CA SER A 103 21.78 -23.64 -3.05
C SER A 103 21.57 -22.14 -2.88
N PHE A 104 21.50 -21.68 -1.65
CA PHE A 104 21.43 -20.24 -1.38
C PHE A 104 22.63 -19.50 -2.01
N GLU A 105 23.81 -20.08 -1.95
CA GLU A 105 25.04 -19.54 -2.57
C GLU A 105 24.95 -19.49 -4.10
N ASP A 106 24.28 -20.47 -4.73
CA ASP A 106 24.06 -20.45 -6.19
C ASP A 106 23.06 -19.35 -6.60
N SER A 107 22.09 -19.04 -5.74
CA SER A 107 21.07 -18.02 -6.01
C SER A 107 21.57 -16.60 -5.73
N TYR A 108 22.32 -16.41 -4.68
CA TYR A 108 22.77 -15.10 -4.20
C TYR A 108 24.27 -14.83 -4.40
N GLY A 109 25.03 -15.78 -4.97
CA GLY A 109 26.47 -15.62 -5.22
C GLY A 109 27.32 -15.62 -3.94
N THR A 110 28.63 -15.47 -4.15
CA THR A 110 29.65 -15.47 -3.06
C THR A 110 30.16 -14.07 -2.72
N GLU A 111 29.71 -13.04 -3.44
CA GLU A 111 30.24 -11.68 -3.35
C GLU A 111 29.69 -10.83 -2.18
N TRP A 112 28.99 -11.47 -1.26
CA TRP A 112 28.45 -10.79 -0.10
C TRP A 112 29.54 -10.41 0.90
N PRO A 113 29.36 -9.27 1.60
CA PRO A 113 30.20 -8.96 2.74
C PRO A 113 30.27 -10.13 3.70
N ALA A 114 31.46 -10.52 4.13
CA ALA A 114 31.68 -11.71 4.96
C ALA A 114 30.79 -11.71 6.23
N THR A 115 30.55 -10.53 6.81
CA THR A 115 29.68 -10.35 7.99
C THR A 115 28.20 -10.68 7.74
N LEU A 116 27.68 -10.49 6.51
CA LEU A 116 26.34 -10.92 6.14
C LEU A 116 26.32 -12.41 5.78
N ARG A 117 27.37 -12.90 5.11
CA ARG A 117 27.50 -14.32 4.77
C ARG A 117 27.47 -15.18 6.04
N ASP A 118 28.15 -14.75 7.10
CA ASP A 118 28.19 -15.48 8.36
C ASP A 118 26.82 -15.48 9.06
N SER A 119 26.06 -14.40 9.02
CA SER A 119 24.72 -14.34 9.61
C SER A 119 23.66 -15.12 8.82
N VAL A 120 23.83 -15.22 7.51
CA VAL A 120 22.98 -16.07 6.65
C VAL A 120 23.37 -17.55 6.80
N ASN A 121 24.64 -17.84 7.02
CA ASN A 121 25.15 -19.18 7.30
C ASN A 121 24.86 -19.65 8.74
N GLU A 122 24.52 -18.78 9.67
CA GLU A 122 23.86 -19.14 10.94
C GLU A 122 22.42 -19.60 10.70
N VAL A 123 22.26 -20.46 9.75
CA VAL A 123 21.01 -21.15 9.46
C VAL A 123 20.67 -22.00 10.66
N LYS A 124 19.83 -21.50 11.54
CA LYS A 124 19.27 -22.30 12.63
C LYS A 124 18.50 -23.45 11.97
N PRO A 125 18.86 -24.71 12.26
CA PRO A 125 18.04 -25.82 11.80
C PRO A 125 16.64 -25.59 12.39
N ALA A 126 15.63 -25.42 11.54
CA ALA A 126 14.26 -25.58 11.97
C ALA A 126 14.16 -26.97 12.62
N SER A 127 13.27 -27.14 13.58
CA SER A 127 13.00 -28.43 14.24
C SER A 127 12.66 -29.56 13.26
N SER A 128 12.46 -29.25 11.98
CA SER A 128 12.22 -30.15 10.84
C SER A 128 13.45 -30.47 10.00
N GLY A 129 14.65 -29.99 10.34
CA GLY A 129 15.88 -30.23 9.56
C GLY A 129 16.05 -29.37 8.31
N SER A 130 15.15 -28.45 8.03
CA SER A 130 15.26 -27.45 6.95
C SER A 130 16.06 -26.25 7.42
N LYS A 131 16.89 -25.69 6.53
CA LYS A 131 17.58 -24.42 6.80
C LYS A 131 16.59 -23.28 6.64
N ALA A 132 16.44 -22.43 7.66
CA ALA A 132 15.58 -21.25 7.61
C ALA A 132 16.43 -19.99 7.37
N ILE A 133 16.11 -19.23 6.32
CA ILE A 133 16.71 -17.93 6.06
C ILE A 133 15.76 -16.89 6.61
N THR A 134 16.06 -16.36 7.77
CA THR A 134 15.17 -15.48 8.54
C THR A 134 15.48 -13.99 8.39
N THR A 135 16.40 -13.62 7.50
CA THR A 135 16.91 -12.25 7.35
C THR A 135 16.70 -11.67 5.95
N THR A 136 15.99 -12.37 5.05
CA THR A 136 15.55 -11.85 3.75
C THR A 136 14.16 -11.28 3.91
N TRP A 137 14.04 -9.96 3.67
CA TRP A 137 12.82 -9.19 3.97
C TRP A 137 12.34 -8.41 2.76
N ALA A 138 11.08 -7.97 2.85
CA ALA A 138 10.39 -6.99 2.02
C ALA A 138 10.91 -6.93 0.58
N PRO A 139 10.53 -7.90 -0.27
CA PRO A 139 10.91 -7.89 -1.68
C PRO A 139 10.03 -6.91 -2.45
N ASP A 140 10.54 -6.46 -3.60
CA ASP A 140 9.76 -5.84 -4.65
C ASP A 140 10.00 -6.54 -5.98
N VAL A 141 8.97 -6.71 -6.81
CA VAL A 141 9.06 -7.45 -8.07
C VAL A 141 8.53 -6.61 -9.22
N GLU A 142 9.36 -6.48 -10.26
CA GLU A 142 9.04 -5.75 -11.47
C GLU A 142 9.32 -6.59 -12.73
N GLU A 143 8.61 -6.34 -13.81
CA GLU A 143 8.86 -6.95 -15.12
C GLU A 143 9.40 -5.90 -16.10
N TYR A 144 10.45 -6.27 -16.82
CA TYR A 144 10.96 -5.49 -17.95
C TYR A 144 11.38 -6.39 -19.10
N ASN A 145 10.72 -6.23 -20.25
CA ASN A 145 11.01 -6.97 -21.50
C ASN A 145 10.99 -8.50 -21.35
N GLY A 146 10.07 -9.04 -20.55
CA GLY A 146 9.91 -10.48 -20.34
C GLY A 146 10.84 -11.06 -19.27
N THR A 147 11.62 -10.23 -18.60
CA THR A 147 12.45 -10.62 -17.46
C THR A 147 11.84 -10.05 -16.19
N TYR A 148 11.68 -10.90 -15.18
CA TYR A 148 11.18 -10.53 -13.84
C TYR A 148 12.35 -10.27 -12.93
N TYR A 149 12.37 -9.12 -12.30
CA TYR A 149 13.41 -8.69 -11.38
C TYR A 149 12.83 -8.63 -9.97
N MET A 150 13.45 -9.36 -9.05
CA MET A 150 13.11 -9.25 -7.63
C MET A 150 14.21 -8.47 -6.90
N TYR A 151 13.85 -7.35 -6.31
CA TYR A 151 14.67 -6.63 -5.36
C TYR A 151 14.37 -7.18 -3.97
N TYR A 152 15.39 -7.39 -3.18
CA TYR A 152 15.25 -7.96 -1.83
C TYR A 152 16.13 -7.25 -0.84
N SER A 153 15.73 -7.30 0.42
CA SER A 153 16.55 -6.86 1.53
C SER A 153 17.20 -8.04 2.21
N LEU A 154 18.46 -7.91 2.57
CA LEU A 154 19.13 -8.86 3.42
C LEU A 154 19.83 -8.15 4.55
N THR A 155 19.55 -8.55 5.78
CA THR A 155 20.11 -7.93 6.98
C THR A 155 20.94 -8.90 7.80
N LYS A 156 21.82 -8.36 8.64
CA LYS A 156 22.63 -9.14 9.56
C LYS A 156 21.77 -9.79 10.64
N SER A 157 20.77 -9.07 11.15
CA SER A 157 19.81 -9.55 12.15
C SER A 157 18.67 -8.55 12.31
N PHE A 158 17.59 -8.97 12.92
CA PHE A 158 16.54 -8.04 13.34
C PHE A 158 17.09 -6.92 14.23
N GLY A 159 16.75 -5.67 13.95
CA GLY A 159 17.25 -4.48 14.64
C GLY A 159 18.66 -4.03 14.21
N SER A 160 19.27 -4.66 13.19
CA SER A 160 20.52 -4.20 12.62
C SER A 160 20.28 -3.14 11.55
N SER A 161 21.17 -2.15 11.46
CA SER A 161 21.28 -1.21 10.34
C SER A 161 22.35 -1.60 9.33
N GLU A 162 22.90 -2.81 9.44
CA GLU A 162 23.82 -3.41 8.46
C GLU A 162 23.06 -4.34 7.54
N SER A 163 22.81 -3.89 6.31
CA SER A 163 21.97 -4.55 5.33
C SER A 163 22.42 -4.27 3.90
N VAL A 164 21.88 -5.03 2.98
CA VAL A 164 22.04 -4.82 1.54
C VAL A 164 20.67 -4.89 0.86
N ILE A 165 20.50 -4.12 -0.21
CA ILE A 165 19.49 -4.36 -1.23
C ILE A 165 20.21 -5.03 -2.40
N GLY A 166 19.70 -6.19 -2.79
CA GLY A 166 20.17 -6.92 -3.97
C GLY A 166 19.03 -7.09 -4.98
N ARG A 167 19.40 -7.51 -6.18
CA ARG A 167 18.48 -7.80 -7.28
C ARG A 167 18.82 -9.20 -7.83
N VAL A 168 17.79 -9.97 -8.13
CA VAL A 168 17.88 -11.24 -8.89
C VAL A 168 16.88 -11.21 -10.04
N GLU A 169 17.08 -12.05 -11.05
CA GLU A 169 16.23 -12.07 -12.25
C GLU A 169 15.70 -13.46 -12.58
N ALA A 170 14.57 -13.54 -13.28
CA ALA A 170 13.93 -14.78 -13.71
C ALA A 170 13.15 -14.60 -15.01
N GLU A 171 12.78 -15.73 -15.64
CA GLU A 171 11.91 -15.77 -16.83
C GLU A 171 10.42 -15.90 -16.48
N SER A 172 10.08 -16.01 -15.20
CA SER A 172 8.69 -16.07 -14.71
C SER A 172 8.57 -15.48 -13.32
N PRO A 173 7.37 -15.01 -12.90
CA PRO A 173 7.20 -14.42 -11.57
C PRO A 173 7.54 -15.38 -10.42
N MET A 174 7.43 -16.70 -10.64
CA MET A 174 7.77 -17.72 -9.65
C MET A 174 9.20 -18.26 -9.80
N GLY A 175 10.04 -17.60 -10.61
CA GLY A 175 11.43 -18.01 -10.76
C GLY A 175 11.66 -19.15 -11.79
N PRO A 176 12.79 -19.89 -11.72
CA PRO A 176 13.84 -19.71 -10.70
C PRO A 176 14.60 -18.40 -10.86
N TYR A 177 14.78 -17.68 -9.76
CA TYR A 177 15.57 -16.46 -9.72
C TYR A 177 17.07 -16.77 -9.64
N ILE A 178 17.85 -16.07 -10.47
CA ILE A 178 19.30 -16.23 -10.63
C ILE A 178 19.99 -14.86 -10.77
N ASN A 179 21.28 -14.83 -11.02
CA ASN A 179 22.09 -13.66 -11.36
C ASN A 179 21.98 -12.52 -10.31
N ASN A 180 22.45 -12.83 -9.11
CA ASN A 180 22.43 -11.87 -8.00
C ASN A 180 23.37 -10.69 -8.22
N GLU A 181 22.87 -9.47 -7.97
CA GLU A 181 23.63 -8.23 -7.99
C GLU A 181 23.31 -7.40 -6.75
N ILE A 182 24.35 -6.87 -6.07
CA ILE A 182 24.16 -5.98 -4.93
C ILE A 182 24.00 -4.55 -5.43
N ILE A 183 22.85 -3.94 -5.13
CA ILE A 183 22.47 -2.59 -5.55
C ILE A 183 22.96 -1.55 -4.55
N LEU A 184 22.68 -1.77 -3.26
CA LEU A 184 23.04 -0.87 -2.17
C LEU A 184 23.53 -1.65 -0.95
N SER A 185 24.45 -1.05 -0.17
CA SER A 185 24.98 -1.64 1.06
C SER A 185 25.23 -0.60 2.13
N SER A 186 24.77 -0.87 3.35
CA SER A 186 25.11 -0.12 4.56
C SER A 186 26.08 -0.87 5.49
N VAL A 187 26.59 -2.04 5.05
CA VAL A 187 27.48 -2.90 5.82
C VAL A 187 28.84 -2.24 6.00
N GLY A 188 29.34 -2.23 7.24
CA GLY A 188 30.63 -1.66 7.59
C GLY A 188 30.73 -0.13 7.47
N VAL A 189 29.65 0.55 7.10
CA VAL A 189 29.59 2.00 7.04
C VAL A 189 29.32 2.55 8.44
N THR A 190 30.22 3.40 8.94
CA THR A 190 30.14 3.99 10.30
C THR A 190 29.58 5.40 10.33
N GLU A 191 29.27 5.96 9.15
CA GLU A 191 28.76 7.31 9.02
C GLU A 191 27.41 7.45 9.72
N SER A 192 27.27 8.52 10.51
CA SER A 192 26.01 8.84 11.19
C SER A 192 24.95 9.27 10.17
N GLY A 193 23.73 8.71 10.28
CA GLY A 193 22.63 9.04 9.39
C GLY A 193 22.64 8.31 8.05
N LYS A 194 23.47 7.28 7.89
CA LYS A 194 23.37 6.35 6.75
C LYS A 194 22.01 5.67 6.77
N PRO A 195 21.39 5.35 5.61
CA PRO A 195 20.17 4.57 5.58
C PRO A 195 20.43 3.13 6.03
N ASN A 196 19.40 2.47 6.49
CA ASN A 196 19.31 1.02 6.44
C ASN A 196 18.92 0.63 5.02
N CYS A 197 19.70 -0.21 4.35
CA CYS A 197 19.41 -0.64 2.97
C CYS A 197 18.42 -1.79 2.98
N ILE A 198 17.15 -1.49 3.27
CA ILE A 198 16.01 -2.42 3.28
C ILE A 198 14.78 -1.79 2.62
N ASP A 199 13.76 -2.60 2.41
CA ASP A 199 12.44 -2.21 1.93
C ASP A 199 12.50 -1.44 0.60
N PRO A 200 13.13 -2.01 -0.45
CA PRO A 200 13.12 -1.39 -1.77
C PRO A 200 11.74 -1.46 -2.39
N GLU A 201 11.37 -0.38 -3.08
CA GLU A 201 10.19 -0.32 -3.93
C GLU A 201 10.50 0.53 -5.16
N LEU A 202 10.12 0.05 -6.33
CA LEU A 202 10.36 0.69 -7.61
C LEU A 202 9.09 1.32 -8.15
N PHE A 203 9.22 2.50 -8.77
CA PHE A 203 8.10 3.13 -9.46
C PHE A 203 8.57 3.97 -10.65
N TYR A 204 7.70 4.10 -11.63
CA TYR A 204 7.89 5.06 -12.71
C TYR A 204 7.24 6.39 -12.36
N ASP A 205 7.97 7.49 -12.59
CA ASP A 205 7.35 8.81 -12.51
C ASP A 205 6.55 9.13 -13.80
N LYS A 206 5.82 10.25 -13.76
CA LYS A 206 4.99 10.72 -14.88
C LYS A 206 5.78 10.99 -16.18
N ASP A 207 7.09 11.16 -16.08
CA ASP A 207 8.00 11.41 -17.21
C ASP A 207 8.70 10.11 -17.67
N GLY A 208 8.36 8.95 -17.09
CA GLY A 208 8.90 7.64 -17.42
C GLY A 208 10.29 7.37 -16.86
N ARG A 209 10.75 8.14 -15.87
CA ARG A 209 11.98 7.84 -15.13
C ARG A 209 11.69 6.77 -14.09
N LEU A 210 12.60 5.84 -13.91
CA LEU A 210 12.51 4.79 -12.91
C LEU A 210 13.24 5.22 -11.64
N TRP A 211 12.57 5.02 -10.50
CA TRP A 211 13.06 5.36 -9.18
C TRP A 211 12.97 4.16 -8.25
N MET A 212 13.83 4.14 -7.24
CA MET A 212 13.73 3.24 -6.10
C MET A 212 13.66 4.08 -4.83
N VAL A 213 12.59 3.88 -4.03
CA VAL A 213 12.50 4.38 -2.65
C VAL A 213 12.80 3.24 -1.69
N TYR A 214 13.46 3.53 -0.56
CA TYR A 214 13.91 2.49 0.37
C TYR A 214 14.31 3.09 1.72
N GLY A 215 14.54 2.25 2.71
CA GLY A 215 15.09 2.64 4.00
C GLY A 215 14.15 2.38 5.17
N SER A 216 14.58 2.77 6.37
CA SER A 216 13.80 2.62 7.60
C SER A 216 14.10 3.73 8.60
N SER A 217 13.65 3.57 9.84
CA SER A 217 13.94 4.49 10.96
C SER A 217 15.45 4.69 11.21
N TYR A 218 16.28 3.74 10.82
CA TYR A 218 17.74 3.88 10.86
C TYR A 218 18.23 4.75 9.69
N GLY A 219 18.38 6.03 9.93
CA GLY A 219 18.87 6.99 8.96
C GLY A 219 17.80 7.67 8.10
N GLY A 220 16.61 7.09 7.99
CA GLY A 220 15.48 7.63 7.23
C GLY A 220 15.23 6.92 5.91
N LEU A 221 14.28 7.48 5.15
CA LEU A 221 13.90 6.98 3.84
C LEU A 221 14.59 7.78 2.74
N TYR A 222 15.03 7.09 1.72
CA TYR A 222 15.82 7.64 0.62
C TYR A 222 15.22 7.28 -0.73
N ILE A 223 15.57 8.07 -1.76
CA ILE A 223 15.21 7.80 -3.14
C ILE A 223 16.43 7.88 -4.03
N LYS A 224 16.46 7.03 -5.06
CA LYS A 224 17.53 6.94 -6.04
C LYS A 224 16.96 6.71 -7.44
N GLU A 225 17.47 7.46 -8.42
CA GLU A 225 17.09 7.25 -9.82
C GLU A 225 17.81 6.04 -10.41
N LEU A 226 17.07 5.21 -11.14
CA LEU A 226 17.57 4.01 -11.80
C LEU A 226 17.55 4.18 -13.32
N TYR A 227 18.30 3.34 -14.03
CA TYR A 227 18.17 3.22 -15.47
C TYR A 227 16.80 2.59 -15.79
N ASN A 228 16.06 3.26 -16.69
CA ASN A 228 14.71 2.84 -17.09
C ASN A 228 14.66 2.04 -18.41
N SER A 229 15.82 1.68 -18.98
CA SER A 229 15.89 0.98 -20.28
C SER A 229 17.25 0.34 -20.52
N GLY A 230 17.29 -0.63 -21.46
CA GLY A 230 18.49 -1.33 -21.90
C GLY A 230 19.00 -2.35 -20.90
N ASP A 231 20.23 -2.82 -21.10
CA ASP A 231 20.86 -3.88 -20.30
C ASP A 231 21.09 -3.47 -18.81
N ASN A 232 21.07 -2.18 -18.54
CA ASN A 232 21.23 -1.62 -17.20
C ASN A 232 19.89 -1.31 -16.51
N TRP A 233 18.75 -1.73 -17.07
CA TRP A 233 17.45 -1.45 -16.49
C TRP A 233 17.42 -1.84 -15.01
N GLY A 234 16.89 -0.93 -14.17
CA GLY A 234 16.77 -1.14 -12.74
C GLY A 234 18.07 -1.00 -11.93
N LEU A 235 19.21 -0.73 -12.57
CA LEU A 235 20.44 -0.39 -11.84
C LEU A 235 20.51 1.11 -11.52
N PRO A 236 21.14 1.49 -10.41
CA PRO A 236 21.34 2.91 -10.07
C PRO A 236 22.10 3.66 -11.15
N LYS A 237 21.59 4.84 -11.54
CA LYS A 237 22.30 5.73 -12.49
C LYS A 237 23.61 6.29 -11.90
N GLU A 238 23.64 6.52 -10.61
CA GLU A 238 24.83 6.91 -9.90
C GLU A 238 25.51 5.70 -9.30
N GLU A 239 26.76 5.50 -9.64
CA GLU A 239 27.57 4.36 -9.22
C GLU A 239 27.93 4.41 -7.72
N GLY A 240 28.19 3.23 -7.18
CA GLY A 240 28.68 3.02 -5.80
C GLY A 240 27.58 2.55 -4.85
N VAL A 241 27.79 1.35 -4.28
CA VAL A 241 26.84 0.72 -3.33
C VAL A 241 26.59 1.55 -2.07
N ASN A 242 27.44 2.53 -1.79
CA ASN A 242 27.31 3.47 -0.66
C ASN A 242 26.84 4.87 -1.11
N ASN A 243 26.47 5.05 -2.37
CA ASN A 243 25.80 6.24 -2.85
C ASN A 243 24.30 6.10 -2.64
N TYR A 244 23.80 6.68 -1.58
CA TYR A 244 22.43 6.43 -1.08
C TYR A 244 21.36 7.28 -1.74
N GLY A 245 21.73 8.30 -2.55
CA GLY A 245 20.78 9.22 -3.17
C GLY A 245 20.24 10.27 -2.19
N LYS A 246 19.01 10.73 -2.42
CA LYS A 246 18.38 11.85 -1.68
C LYS A 246 17.50 11.33 -0.53
N LYS A 247 17.65 11.93 0.66
CA LYS A 247 16.77 11.66 1.79
C LYS A 247 15.42 12.33 1.60
N LEU A 248 14.32 11.57 1.78
CA LEU A 248 12.94 12.03 1.67
C LEU A 248 12.25 12.20 3.02
N TRP A 249 12.56 11.34 3.99
CA TRP A 249 11.89 11.32 5.29
C TRP A 249 12.89 11.14 6.41
N SER A 250 12.71 11.85 7.51
CA SER A 250 13.67 11.78 8.62
C SER A 250 13.59 10.43 9.34
N GLY A 251 14.75 9.93 9.81
CA GLY A 251 14.88 8.65 10.50
C GLY A 251 14.46 8.72 11.97
N SER A 252 13.25 9.14 12.29
CA SER A 252 12.74 9.16 13.65
C SER A 252 11.45 8.35 13.77
N ASN A 253 11.29 7.60 14.88
CA ASN A 253 10.03 6.97 15.27
C ASN A 253 9.57 5.71 14.51
N ASN A 254 10.47 4.81 14.14
CA ASN A 254 10.15 3.50 13.58
C ASN A 254 9.29 3.55 12.30
N GLN A 255 9.59 4.45 11.36
CA GLN A 255 9.01 4.39 10.01
C GLN A 255 9.83 3.45 9.12
N GLU A 256 9.13 2.71 8.26
CA GLU A 256 9.71 1.82 7.26
C GLU A 256 8.69 1.49 6.17
N GLY A 257 9.02 0.60 5.21
CA GLY A 257 8.13 0.18 4.16
C GLY A 257 7.63 1.34 3.30
N PRO A 258 8.52 2.19 2.74
CA PRO A 258 8.07 3.28 1.88
C PRO A 258 7.53 2.74 0.57
N PHE A 259 6.43 3.33 0.09
CA PHE A 259 5.84 3.07 -1.21
C PHE A 259 5.44 4.39 -1.86
N ILE A 260 5.81 4.61 -3.13
CA ILE A 260 5.45 5.83 -3.88
C ILE A 260 4.66 5.47 -5.12
N PHE A 261 3.54 6.17 -5.34
CA PHE A 261 2.77 6.08 -6.58
C PHE A 261 2.32 7.46 -7.03
N TYR A 262 2.08 7.61 -8.33
CA TYR A 262 1.56 8.83 -8.93
C TYR A 262 0.07 8.70 -9.22
N ASN A 263 -0.68 9.77 -8.96
CA ASN A 263 -2.08 9.88 -9.34
C ASN A 263 -2.23 11.01 -10.36
N GLU A 264 -2.63 10.64 -11.58
CA GLU A 264 -2.79 11.58 -12.70
C GLU A 264 -3.91 12.59 -12.47
N ASP A 265 -4.99 12.20 -11.81
CA ASP A 265 -6.16 13.05 -11.56
C ASP A 265 -5.83 14.18 -10.58
N THR A 266 -5.00 13.90 -9.58
CA THR A 266 -4.58 14.88 -8.57
C THR A 266 -3.28 15.61 -8.92
N GLY A 267 -2.46 15.03 -9.79
CA GLY A 267 -1.15 15.54 -10.16
C GLY A 267 -0.07 15.37 -9.08
N TYR A 268 -0.31 14.53 -8.07
CA TYR A 268 0.60 14.32 -6.95
C TYR A 268 1.20 12.91 -6.93
N TYR A 269 2.43 12.82 -6.44
CA TYR A 269 3.04 11.62 -5.91
C TYR A 269 2.64 11.45 -4.45
N TYR A 270 2.26 10.26 -4.06
CA TYR A 270 1.93 9.91 -2.68
C TYR A 270 2.95 8.92 -2.16
N MET A 271 3.61 9.27 -1.06
CA MET A 271 4.52 8.38 -0.35
C MET A 271 3.79 7.84 0.88
N MET A 272 3.52 6.55 0.86
CA MET A 272 2.97 5.83 2.01
C MET A 272 4.11 5.19 2.79
N VAL A 273 3.96 5.15 4.09
CA VAL A 273 4.94 4.56 5.02
C VAL A 273 4.22 3.87 6.17
N SER A 274 4.88 2.95 6.81
CA SER A 274 4.41 2.35 8.05
C SER A 274 5.18 2.89 9.25
N TYR A 275 4.48 3.12 10.34
CA TYR A 275 5.00 3.66 11.59
C TYR A 275 4.68 2.74 12.76
N GLY A 276 5.56 2.71 13.74
CA GLY A 276 5.35 2.01 15.00
C GLY A 276 6.02 0.66 15.06
N ASP A 277 5.55 -0.20 15.95
CA ASP A 277 6.05 -1.56 16.13
C ASP A 277 5.17 -2.55 15.35
N LEU A 278 5.78 -3.31 14.44
CA LEU A 278 5.09 -4.26 13.57
C LEU A 278 4.36 -5.38 14.34
N ASN A 279 4.66 -5.58 15.62
CA ASN A 279 4.01 -6.58 16.44
C ASN A 279 2.79 -6.05 17.19
N THR A 280 2.65 -4.73 17.35
CA THR A 280 1.63 -4.17 18.25
C THR A 280 0.83 -3.02 17.67
N ASN A 281 1.47 -2.00 17.08
CA ASN A 281 0.81 -0.75 16.72
C ASN A 281 1.26 -0.15 15.39
N TYR A 282 1.72 -1.01 14.49
CA TYR A 282 2.02 -0.61 13.13
C TYR A 282 0.83 0.10 12.50
N ASN A 283 1.07 1.22 11.84
CA ASN A 283 0.03 2.03 11.23
C ASN A 283 0.53 2.67 9.95
N MET A 284 -0.37 2.84 8.99
CA MET A 284 -0.05 3.45 7.69
C MET A 284 -0.23 4.95 7.72
N ARG A 285 0.70 5.66 7.07
CA ARG A 285 0.67 7.12 6.90
C ARG A 285 1.03 7.51 5.49
N VAL A 286 0.61 8.70 5.08
CA VAL A 286 0.84 9.24 3.74
C VAL A 286 1.25 10.71 3.79
N ALA A 287 2.15 11.08 2.88
CA ALA A 287 2.46 12.45 2.50
C ALA A 287 2.44 12.57 0.97
N ARG A 288 2.30 13.79 0.44
CA ARG A 288 2.26 14.01 -1.02
C ARG A 288 3.25 15.06 -1.50
N SER A 289 3.62 14.97 -2.78
CA SER A 289 4.52 15.91 -3.46
C SER A 289 4.14 16.06 -4.93
N GLU A 290 4.44 17.21 -5.53
CA GLU A 290 4.34 17.41 -6.99
C GLU A 290 5.53 16.79 -7.75
N ASN A 291 6.57 16.38 -7.04
CA ASN A 291 7.79 15.80 -7.61
C ASN A 291 8.08 14.41 -6.99
N PRO A 292 8.61 13.45 -7.76
CA PRO A 292 8.91 12.12 -7.27
C PRO A 292 9.92 12.11 -6.12
N ASP A 293 10.84 13.06 -6.11
CA ASP A 293 11.90 13.21 -5.11
C ASP A 293 11.61 14.30 -4.05
N GLY A 294 10.35 14.67 -3.87
CA GLY A 294 9.86 15.58 -2.82
C GLY A 294 10.07 17.09 -3.10
N PRO A 295 9.83 17.97 -2.13
CA PRO A 295 9.47 17.64 -0.74
C PRO A 295 8.09 17.02 -0.60
N TYR A 296 7.95 16.05 0.32
CA TYR A 296 6.68 15.46 0.68
C TYR A 296 6.09 16.16 1.91
N VAL A 297 4.83 16.55 1.82
CA VAL A 297 4.13 17.27 2.90
C VAL A 297 2.86 16.52 3.33
N ASP A 298 2.50 16.68 4.59
CA ASP A 298 1.21 16.22 5.12
C ASP A 298 0.08 17.26 4.84
N ILE A 299 -1.14 16.97 5.29
CA ILE A 299 -2.31 17.83 5.07
C ILE A 299 -2.17 19.21 5.74
N THR A 300 -1.34 19.33 6.75
CA THR A 300 -1.06 20.61 7.43
C THR A 300 0.02 21.43 6.72
N GLY A 301 0.65 20.85 5.68
CA GLY A 301 1.78 21.44 4.95
C GLY A 301 3.13 21.19 5.60
N ALA A 302 3.21 20.34 6.62
CA ALA A 302 4.49 20.02 7.26
C ALA A 302 5.31 19.07 6.37
N ASP A 303 6.58 19.46 6.10
CA ASP A 303 7.53 18.64 5.35
C ASP A 303 8.03 17.48 6.22
N VAL A 304 7.75 16.25 5.77
CA VAL A 304 8.09 15.01 6.50
C VAL A 304 9.59 14.77 6.64
N ALA A 305 10.42 15.41 5.81
CA ALA A 305 11.88 15.36 5.95
C ALA A 305 12.36 16.06 7.23
N ASN A 306 11.58 16.99 7.75
CA ASN A 306 11.92 17.83 8.89
C ASN A 306 11.17 17.47 10.18
N VAL A 307 10.28 16.48 10.16
CA VAL A 307 9.53 16.05 11.35
C VAL A 307 10.47 15.37 12.34
N THR A 308 10.46 15.83 13.59
CA THR A 308 11.25 15.28 14.69
C THR A 308 10.37 14.99 15.89
N GLY A 309 10.55 13.83 16.54
CA GLY A 309 9.88 13.47 17.79
C GLY A 309 8.39 13.12 17.69
N GLN A 310 7.81 13.17 16.51
CA GLN A 310 6.42 12.79 16.20
C GLN A 310 6.36 11.97 14.92
N ALA A 311 5.29 11.21 14.74
CA ALA A 311 5.03 10.57 13.47
C ALA A 311 4.66 11.63 12.42
N GLY A 312 5.38 11.69 11.31
CA GLY A 312 5.04 12.56 10.17
C GLY A 312 3.97 11.94 9.29
N GLY A 313 3.41 12.76 8.40
CA GLY A 313 2.37 12.34 7.47
C GLY A 313 0.99 12.14 8.10
N ASN A 314 -0.03 12.05 7.27
CA ASN A 314 -1.41 11.78 7.69
C ASN A 314 -1.59 10.29 7.95
N LYS A 315 -2.19 9.91 9.07
CA LYS A 315 -2.56 8.51 9.30
C LYS A 315 -3.68 8.11 8.33
N ILE A 316 -3.60 6.90 7.80
CA ILE A 316 -4.66 6.29 6.97
C ILE A 316 -5.34 5.16 7.72
N ALA A 317 -4.58 4.36 8.46
CA ALA A 317 -5.07 3.22 9.22
C ALA A 317 -4.25 3.02 10.50
N GLY A 318 -4.83 2.39 11.49
CA GLY A 318 -4.19 1.98 12.76
C GLY A 318 -5.02 0.91 13.45
N ASN A 319 -4.71 0.58 14.70
CA ASN A 319 -5.44 -0.44 15.46
C ASN A 319 -6.89 -0.04 15.72
N TYR A 320 -7.85 -0.95 15.49
CA TYR A 320 -9.27 -0.67 15.69
C TYR A 320 -10.09 -1.93 16.01
N ILE A 321 -11.26 -1.70 16.57
CA ILE A 321 -12.34 -2.67 16.73
C ILE A 321 -13.59 -2.06 16.10
N MET A 322 -14.18 -2.74 15.11
CA MET A 322 -15.41 -2.33 14.47
C MET A 322 -16.58 -3.17 15.01
N GLY A 323 -17.60 -2.51 15.58
CA GLY A 323 -18.73 -3.19 16.20
C GLY A 323 -18.28 -4.15 17.30
N ASP A 324 -18.82 -5.36 17.28
CA ASP A 324 -18.51 -6.44 18.21
C ASP A 324 -17.43 -7.42 17.68
N ALA A 325 -16.77 -7.08 16.56
CA ALA A 325 -15.75 -7.93 15.95
C ALA A 325 -14.48 -8.02 16.82
N ASN A 326 -13.63 -9.00 16.50
CA ASN A 326 -12.26 -8.99 17.01
C ASN A 326 -11.47 -7.82 16.41
N GLY A 327 -10.57 -7.25 17.18
CA GLY A 327 -9.74 -6.12 16.75
C GLY A 327 -8.79 -6.48 15.61
N TYR A 328 -8.48 -5.47 14.81
CA TYR A 328 -7.50 -5.47 13.73
C TYR A 328 -6.33 -4.59 14.16
N ALA A 329 -5.11 -5.07 13.97
CA ALA A 329 -3.92 -4.40 14.46
C ALA A 329 -2.75 -4.51 13.50
N ALA A 330 -1.77 -3.65 13.72
CA ALA A 330 -0.50 -3.66 13.01
C ALA A 330 -0.69 -3.69 11.49
N ILE A 331 -1.60 -2.84 10.99
CA ILE A 331 -1.88 -2.70 9.56
C ILE A 331 -0.75 -1.91 8.93
N GLY A 332 -0.02 -2.51 8.02
CA GLY A 332 1.10 -1.79 7.42
C GLY A 332 1.90 -2.57 6.40
N HIS A 333 3.07 -2.02 6.13
CA HIS A 333 4.02 -2.43 5.09
C HIS A 333 3.27 -2.67 3.78
N ASN A 334 2.62 -1.60 3.32
CA ASN A 334 1.74 -1.67 2.17
C ASN A 334 2.47 -1.47 0.86
N SER A 335 1.95 -2.10 -0.18
CA SER A 335 2.12 -1.70 -1.57
C SER A 335 0.81 -1.15 -2.14
N VAL A 336 0.87 -0.47 -3.27
CA VAL A 336 -0.31 0.07 -3.95
C VAL A 336 -0.33 -0.37 -5.40
N LEU A 337 -1.38 -1.08 -5.79
CA LEU A 337 -1.63 -1.41 -7.18
C LEU A 337 -2.52 -0.33 -7.81
N THR A 338 -2.06 0.23 -8.92
CA THR A 338 -2.88 1.06 -9.81
C THR A 338 -3.33 0.20 -10.99
N LYS A 339 -4.64 -0.03 -11.11
CA LYS A 339 -5.21 -0.84 -12.19
C LYS A 339 -6.55 -0.26 -12.64
N ASP A 340 -6.70 -0.04 -13.95
CA ASP A 340 -7.94 0.46 -14.56
C ASP A 340 -8.47 1.75 -13.90
N GLY A 341 -7.57 2.69 -13.58
CA GLY A 341 -7.89 3.96 -12.91
C GLY A 341 -8.30 3.82 -11.45
N LYS A 342 -8.12 2.65 -10.83
CA LYS A 342 -8.40 2.40 -9.42
C LYS A 342 -7.11 2.10 -8.67
N TYR A 343 -7.13 2.37 -7.37
CA TYR A 343 -6.00 2.19 -6.47
C TYR A 343 -6.36 1.17 -5.39
N TYR A 344 -5.49 0.20 -5.18
CA TYR A 344 -5.67 -0.85 -4.19
C TYR A 344 -4.47 -0.89 -3.26
N VAL A 345 -4.72 -0.72 -1.97
CA VAL A 345 -3.71 -0.92 -0.92
C VAL A 345 -3.68 -2.40 -0.59
N VAL A 346 -2.51 -3.01 -0.72
CA VAL A 346 -2.24 -4.39 -0.31
C VAL A 346 -1.32 -4.32 0.90
N ALA A 347 -1.76 -4.82 2.04
CA ALA A 347 -1.05 -4.69 3.30
C ALA A 347 -1.17 -5.98 4.13
N HIS A 348 -0.29 -6.16 5.08
CA HIS A 348 -0.50 -7.17 6.10
C HIS A 348 -1.31 -6.61 7.27
N VAL A 349 -2.09 -7.48 7.91
CA VAL A 349 -2.92 -7.18 9.07
C VAL A 349 -2.78 -8.30 10.09
N ARG A 350 -2.66 -7.94 11.37
CA ARG A 350 -2.74 -8.86 12.50
C ARG A 350 -4.10 -8.78 13.18
N ARG A 351 -4.42 -9.76 14.01
CA ARG A 351 -5.68 -9.85 14.71
C ARG A 351 -5.47 -9.71 16.22
N GLN A 352 -6.48 -9.17 16.90
CA GLN A 352 -6.50 -9.17 18.36
C GLN A 352 -6.57 -10.62 18.90
N SER A 353 -5.79 -10.90 19.92
CA SER A 353 -5.81 -12.17 20.66
C SER A 353 -5.71 -11.90 22.16
N GLY A 354 -6.83 -11.98 22.84
CA GLY A 354 -6.93 -11.57 24.25
C GLY A 354 -6.59 -10.08 24.41
N THR A 355 -5.57 -9.76 25.19
CA THR A 355 -5.06 -8.39 25.36
C THR A 355 -3.91 -8.05 24.40
N GLY A 356 -3.49 -8.97 23.57
CA GLY A 356 -2.38 -8.83 22.62
C GLY A 356 -2.82 -8.96 21.17
N VAL A 357 -1.86 -9.31 20.34
CA VAL A 357 -2.00 -9.42 18.88
C VAL A 357 -1.48 -10.79 18.44
N THR A 358 -2.10 -11.40 17.42
CA THR A 358 -1.62 -12.67 16.84
C THR A 358 -0.25 -12.50 16.19
N PRO A 359 0.59 -13.53 16.15
CA PRO A 359 1.86 -13.47 15.44
C PRO A 359 1.71 -13.50 13.90
N ASP A 360 0.57 -13.99 13.40
CA ASP A 360 0.35 -14.21 11.97
C ASP A 360 0.03 -12.89 11.25
N HIS A 361 0.60 -12.74 10.06
CA HIS A 361 0.33 -11.62 9.15
C HIS A 361 -0.58 -12.11 8.02
N HIS A 362 -1.80 -11.62 7.98
CA HIS A 362 -2.74 -11.94 6.91
C HIS A 362 -2.71 -10.87 5.83
N LEU A 363 -2.78 -11.31 4.57
CA LEU A 363 -2.86 -10.43 3.41
C LEU A 363 -4.26 -9.84 3.28
N TYR A 364 -4.34 -8.51 3.24
CA TYR A 364 -5.57 -7.76 3.00
C TYR A 364 -5.40 -6.87 1.78
N VAL A 365 -6.48 -6.71 1.03
CA VAL A 365 -6.61 -5.72 -0.05
C VAL A 365 -7.72 -4.76 0.31
N PHE A 366 -7.43 -3.46 0.23
CA PHE A 366 -8.38 -2.39 0.48
C PHE A 366 -8.43 -1.47 -0.73
N GLN A 367 -9.59 -0.93 -1.07
CA GLN A 367 -9.66 0.10 -2.11
C GLN A 367 -9.27 1.46 -1.52
N LEU A 368 -8.42 2.19 -2.23
CA LEU A 368 -8.00 3.54 -1.90
C LEU A 368 -8.78 4.51 -2.78
N PHE A 369 -9.33 5.54 -2.17
CA PHE A 369 -10.03 6.65 -2.84
C PHE A 369 -9.30 7.95 -2.56
N PHE A 370 -9.70 9.01 -3.24
CA PHE A 370 -9.22 10.37 -3.00
C PHE A 370 -10.40 11.27 -2.67
N ASN A 371 -10.29 12.08 -1.64
CA ASN A 371 -11.30 13.08 -1.34
C ASN A 371 -11.23 14.26 -2.32
N GLU A 372 -12.14 15.21 -2.21
CA GLU A 372 -12.21 16.37 -3.11
C GLU A 372 -10.96 17.28 -3.09
N ASP A 373 -10.15 17.21 -2.04
CA ASP A 373 -8.87 17.94 -1.91
C ASP A 373 -7.67 17.09 -2.40
N GLY A 374 -7.92 15.90 -2.96
CA GLY A 374 -6.92 14.97 -3.46
C GLY A 374 -6.13 14.26 -2.36
N TRP A 375 -6.65 14.14 -1.14
CA TRP A 375 -6.03 13.32 -0.11
C TRP A 375 -6.57 11.89 -0.15
N PRO A 376 -5.68 10.89 -0.06
CA PRO A 376 -6.12 9.51 -0.07
C PRO A 376 -6.85 9.13 1.22
N VAL A 377 -7.91 8.37 1.06
CA VAL A 377 -8.71 7.77 2.13
C VAL A 377 -8.99 6.30 1.78
N MET A 378 -8.85 5.39 2.73
CA MET A 378 -8.92 3.95 2.50
C MET A 378 -10.26 3.38 2.94
N ASN A 379 -10.90 2.56 2.10
CA ASN A 379 -12.10 1.82 2.50
C ASN A 379 -11.77 0.95 3.72
N PRO A 380 -12.53 1.01 4.82
CA PRO A 380 -12.28 0.15 5.97
C PRO A 380 -12.49 -1.35 5.69
N ASN A 381 -13.30 -1.69 4.67
CA ASN A 381 -13.61 -3.08 4.33
C ASN A 381 -12.58 -3.66 3.35
N ARG A 382 -12.35 -4.98 3.43
CA ARG A 382 -11.62 -5.68 2.38
C ARG A 382 -12.33 -5.52 1.04
N TYR A 383 -11.56 -5.35 -0.02
CA TYR A 383 -12.07 -5.23 -1.38
C TYR A 383 -12.95 -6.45 -1.75
N ALA A 384 -14.15 -6.16 -2.27
CA ALA A 384 -15.16 -7.12 -2.66
C ALA A 384 -15.83 -6.76 -4.00
N ALA A 385 -15.02 -6.23 -4.93
CA ALA A 385 -15.46 -5.77 -6.26
C ALA A 385 -16.43 -4.57 -6.24
N GLU A 386 -16.45 -3.82 -5.15
CA GLU A 386 -17.20 -2.57 -5.06
C GLU A 386 -16.58 -1.47 -5.93
N ALA A 387 -17.39 -0.48 -6.30
CA ALA A 387 -16.90 0.71 -6.96
C ALA A 387 -17.74 1.93 -6.58
N VAL A 388 -17.08 3.06 -6.35
CA VAL A 388 -17.74 4.37 -6.25
C VAL A 388 -18.32 4.75 -7.60
N GLY A 389 -19.36 5.57 -7.60
CA GLY A 389 -20.02 5.98 -8.83
C GLY A 389 -21.17 6.93 -8.58
N THR A 390 -21.89 7.25 -9.64
CA THR A 390 -23.03 8.17 -9.59
C THR A 390 -24.24 7.57 -8.88
N GLY A 391 -25.13 8.42 -8.38
CA GLY A 391 -26.45 8.03 -7.87
C GLY A 391 -26.49 7.64 -6.41
N VAL A 392 -25.43 7.86 -5.64
CA VAL A 392 -25.49 7.83 -4.17
C VAL A 392 -26.18 9.12 -3.72
N THR A 393 -27.25 8.97 -2.93
CA THR A 393 -27.96 10.11 -2.32
C THR A 393 -27.88 10.04 -0.81
N MET A 394 -28.13 11.16 -0.14
CA MET A 394 -28.15 11.19 1.33
C MET A 394 -29.18 10.22 1.91
N GLU A 395 -30.34 10.06 1.26
CA GLU A 395 -31.39 9.12 1.69
C GLU A 395 -30.91 7.66 1.60
N LYS A 396 -30.14 7.32 0.53
CA LYS A 396 -29.60 5.97 0.36
C LYS A 396 -28.50 5.66 1.37
N ALA A 397 -27.59 6.61 1.57
CA ALA A 397 -26.49 6.46 2.48
C ALA A 397 -26.87 6.69 3.96
N ALA A 398 -28.01 7.35 4.25
CA ALA A 398 -28.46 7.56 5.61
C ALA A 398 -28.66 6.24 6.38
N GLY A 399 -28.33 6.23 7.67
CA GLY A 399 -28.49 5.07 8.53
C GLY A 399 -27.54 5.10 9.73
N THR A 400 -27.53 4.01 10.48
CA THR A 400 -26.63 3.81 11.63
C THR A 400 -25.35 3.15 11.17
N TYR A 401 -24.24 3.58 11.74
CA TYR A 401 -22.88 3.18 11.40
C TYR A 401 -22.04 2.95 12.66
N ASP A 402 -21.23 1.93 12.63
CA ASP A 402 -20.09 1.78 13.53
C ASP A 402 -18.96 2.70 13.06
N VAL A 403 -18.57 3.68 13.87
CA VAL A 403 -17.62 4.75 13.52
C VAL A 403 -16.35 4.62 14.34
N VAL A 404 -15.21 4.48 13.65
CA VAL A 404 -13.86 4.52 14.25
C VAL A 404 -13.22 5.88 13.95
N LEU A 405 -12.85 6.58 15.00
CA LEU A 405 -12.11 7.84 14.95
C LEU A 405 -10.67 7.56 15.37
N HIS A 406 -9.77 7.41 14.41
CA HIS A 406 -8.37 7.11 14.70
C HIS A 406 -7.63 8.30 15.31
N SER A 407 -6.81 8.07 16.32
CA SER A 407 -5.91 9.08 16.87
C SER A 407 -4.78 9.44 15.89
N GLU A 408 -4.23 10.64 15.97
CA GLU A 408 -3.07 11.05 15.16
C GLU A 408 -1.79 10.30 15.54
N GLY A 409 -1.64 9.95 16.83
CA GLY A 409 -0.46 9.30 17.36
C GLY A 409 -0.31 7.82 17.00
N THR A 410 0.82 7.23 17.36
CA THR A 410 1.04 5.78 17.38
C THR A 410 0.60 5.24 18.74
N VAL A 411 -0.53 4.57 18.80
CA VAL A 411 -1.07 3.99 20.04
C VAL A 411 -1.13 2.47 19.93
N VAL A 412 -0.88 1.79 21.04
CA VAL A 412 -0.96 0.32 21.12
C VAL A 412 -2.41 -0.13 21.28
N ASP A 413 -3.23 0.71 21.93
CA ASP A 413 -4.62 0.37 22.22
C ASP A 413 -5.47 0.32 20.94
N PHE A 414 -6.47 -0.54 20.97
CA PHE A 414 -7.47 -0.62 19.91
C PHE A 414 -8.48 0.51 20.08
N VAL A 415 -8.75 1.22 18.99
CA VAL A 415 -9.81 2.22 18.95
C VAL A 415 -11.14 1.51 18.73
N GLN A 416 -12.00 1.48 19.73
CA GLN A 416 -13.35 0.92 19.64
C GLN A 416 -14.24 1.84 18.82
N SER A 417 -15.03 1.29 17.89
CA SER A 417 -16.07 2.03 17.18
C SER A 417 -17.13 2.55 18.12
N GLN A 418 -17.76 3.63 17.72
CA GLN A 418 -18.93 4.22 18.37
C GLN A 418 -20.10 4.24 17.38
N GLU A 419 -21.30 4.02 17.87
CA GLU A 419 -22.50 4.07 17.02
C GLU A 419 -22.91 5.51 16.75
N TYR A 420 -22.96 5.90 15.49
CA TYR A 420 -23.50 7.17 15.02
C TYR A 420 -24.58 6.94 13.96
N THR A 421 -25.60 7.80 13.96
CA THR A 421 -26.62 7.81 12.92
C THR A 421 -26.44 9.05 12.03
N PHE A 422 -26.20 8.79 10.75
CA PHE A 422 -26.18 9.81 9.69
C PHE A 422 -27.60 9.93 9.16
N ASN A 423 -28.30 11.01 9.51
CA ASN A 423 -29.69 11.21 9.15
C ASN A 423 -29.83 11.80 7.73
N ALA A 424 -30.91 11.48 7.03
CA ALA A 424 -31.18 11.99 5.68
C ALA A 424 -31.38 13.53 5.63
N ASP A 425 -31.66 14.16 6.77
CA ASP A 425 -31.73 15.63 6.88
C ASP A 425 -30.36 16.30 7.04
N GLY A 426 -29.27 15.52 7.04
CA GLY A 426 -27.90 16.00 7.18
C GLY A 426 -27.40 16.15 8.61
N SER A 427 -28.19 15.80 9.61
CA SER A 427 -27.73 15.75 11.00
C SER A 427 -26.98 14.45 11.28
N VAL A 428 -26.02 14.48 12.24
CA VAL A 428 -25.35 13.31 12.81
C VAL A 428 -25.70 13.23 14.28
N THR A 429 -26.21 12.07 14.71
CA THR A 429 -26.55 11.83 16.13
C THR A 429 -25.74 10.65 16.69
N ASP A 430 -25.45 10.70 17.99
CA ASP A 430 -24.86 9.58 18.73
C ASP A 430 -25.92 8.55 19.17
N ALA A 431 -25.49 7.47 19.82
CA ALA A 431 -26.36 6.42 20.34
C ALA A 431 -27.41 6.91 21.35
N THR A 432 -27.24 8.13 21.95
CA THR A 432 -28.19 8.77 22.85
C THR A 432 -29.20 9.67 22.13
N SER A 433 -29.14 9.74 20.80
CA SER A 433 -29.88 10.64 19.91
C SER A 433 -29.51 12.13 20.10
N ALA A 434 -28.36 12.42 20.73
CA ALA A 434 -27.85 13.78 20.79
C ALA A 434 -27.25 14.18 19.43
N ASN A 435 -27.57 15.38 18.96
CA ASN A 435 -26.95 15.91 17.73
C ASN A 435 -25.47 16.24 18.02
N ILE A 436 -24.57 15.56 17.33
CA ILE A 436 -23.10 15.70 17.44
C ILE A 436 -22.46 16.29 16.20
N GLY A 437 -23.24 16.61 15.17
CA GLY A 437 -22.68 17.17 13.96
C GLY A 437 -23.63 17.19 12.76
N SER A 438 -23.04 17.34 11.59
CA SER A 438 -23.74 17.34 10.32
C SER A 438 -22.92 16.66 9.24
N TRP A 439 -23.58 16.23 8.16
CA TRP A 439 -22.93 15.67 6.99
C TRP A 439 -23.66 16.09 5.70
N THR A 440 -22.90 16.11 4.61
CA THR A 440 -23.43 16.42 3.27
C THR A 440 -22.70 15.57 2.24
N LEU A 441 -23.38 15.26 1.14
CA LEU A 441 -22.77 14.71 -0.06
C LEU A 441 -22.53 15.83 -1.07
N THR A 442 -21.38 15.79 -1.74
CA THR A 442 -21.01 16.68 -2.85
C THR A 442 -20.56 15.83 -4.03
N GLY A 443 -20.81 16.31 -5.27
CA GLY A 443 -20.55 15.51 -6.46
C GLY A 443 -21.32 14.18 -6.44
N ASP A 444 -20.68 13.11 -6.90
CA ASP A 444 -21.30 11.80 -7.02
C ASP A 444 -21.18 10.95 -5.75
N TYR A 445 -20.08 11.12 -4.97
CA TYR A 445 -19.76 10.27 -3.82
C TYR A 445 -18.88 10.94 -2.76
N TYR A 446 -18.55 12.22 -2.89
CA TYR A 446 -17.79 12.92 -1.86
C TYR A 446 -18.66 13.22 -0.64
N VAL A 447 -18.08 13.08 0.54
CA VAL A 447 -18.74 13.35 1.81
C VAL A 447 -17.95 14.36 2.62
N ASN A 448 -18.68 15.32 3.20
CA ASN A 448 -18.19 16.26 4.19
C ASN A 448 -18.91 16.00 5.51
N ILE A 449 -18.18 15.66 6.58
CA ILE A 449 -18.71 15.35 7.90
C ILE A 449 -18.14 16.39 8.87
N THR A 450 -18.99 17.12 9.57
CA THR A 450 -18.57 18.04 10.63
C THR A 450 -19.03 17.50 11.97
N LEU A 451 -18.10 17.17 12.85
CA LEU A 451 -18.36 16.78 14.22
C LEU A 451 -18.14 17.97 15.15
N THR A 452 -19.03 18.13 16.15
CA THR A 452 -19.05 19.24 17.09
C THR A 452 -18.86 18.73 18.51
N GLY A 453 -17.93 19.36 19.25
CA GLY A 453 -17.63 19.01 20.63
C GLY A 453 -16.65 17.83 20.78
N GLY A 454 -15.98 17.81 21.94
CA GLY A 454 -14.97 16.78 22.27
C GLY A 454 -13.68 16.87 21.46
N ASP A 455 -12.82 15.88 21.64
CA ASP A 455 -11.50 15.79 21.01
C ASP A 455 -11.57 15.51 19.48
N TRP A 456 -12.74 15.15 18.97
CA TRP A 456 -12.98 14.77 17.58
C TRP A 456 -13.66 15.88 16.77
N ALA A 457 -13.86 17.05 17.37
CA ALA A 457 -14.42 18.19 16.66
C ALA A 457 -13.56 18.58 15.46
N GLY A 458 -14.21 18.82 14.34
CA GLY A 458 -13.53 19.18 13.09
C GLY A 458 -14.35 18.80 11.86
N THR A 459 -13.84 19.17 10.69
CA THR A 459 -14.41 18.80 9.40
C THR A 459 -13.57 17.67 8.80
N TYR A 460 -14.25 16.61 8.41
CA TYR A 460 -13.68 15.43 7.75
C TYR A 460 -14.18 15.39 6.32
N LYS A 461 -13.27 15.34 5.37
CA LYS A 461 -13.57 15.22 3.94
C LYS A 461 -13.20 13.84 3.45
N GLY A 462 -14.09 13.21 2.70
CA GLY A 462 -13.87 11.84 2.28
C GLY A 462 -14.81 11.37 1.19
N VAL A 463 -15.05 10.07 1.19
CA VAL A 463 -15.83 9.35 0.20
C VAL A 463 -16.86 8.48 0.91
N VAL A 464 -18.09 8.46 0.37
CA VAL A 464 -19.06 7.40 0.64
C VAL A 464 -18.86 6.32 -0.42
N ALA A 465 -18.49 5.13 0.02
CA ALA A 465 -18.22 4.01 -0.87
C ALA A 465 -19.21 2.87 -0.59
N PRO A 466 -19.65 2.13 -1.62
CA PRO A 466 -20.20 0.82 -1.39
C PRO A 466 -19.19 -0.04 -0.65
N GLY A 467 -19.69 -0.92 0.20
CA GLY A 467 -18.85 -1.84 0.96
C GLY A 467 -19.68 -3.03 1.41
N TRP A 468 -19.07 -3.93 2.15
CA TRP A 468 -19.76 -5.03 2.78
C TRP A 468 -19.36 -5.10 4.25
N ASP A 469 -20.29 -5.46 5.10
CA ASP A 469 -19.97 -5.63 6.50
C ASP A 469 -19.17 -6.93 6.71
N MET A 470 -17.85 -6.82 6.76
CA MET A 470 -16.94 -7.92 7.03
C MET A 470 -16.77 -8.23 8.53
N TYR A 471 -17.36 -7.40 9.39
CA TYR A 471 -17.15 -7.45 10.84
C TYR A 471 -18.21 -8.26 11.57
N VAL A 472 -19.18 -8.82 10.86
CA VAL A 472 -20.17 -9.73 11.43
C VAL A 472 -19.51 -11.02 11.89
N THR A 473 -20.00 -11.57 13.00
CA THR A 473 -19.49 -12.83 13.57
C THR A 473 -19.81 -14.04 12.70
N ASP A 474 -20.91 -14.00 11.94
CA ASP A 474 -21.28 -15.03 10.96
C ASP A 474 -21.28 -14.45 9.53
N TYR A 475 -20.31 -14.87 8.71
CA TYR A 475 -20.18 -14.44 7.32
C TYR A 475 -21.37 -14.84 6.43
N THR A 476 -22.23 -15.77 6.86
CA THR A 476 -23.48 -16.06 6.15
C THR A 476 -24.51 -14.94 6.31
N GLU A 477 -24.33 -14.08 7.31
CA GLU A 477 -25.16 -12.91 7.59
C GLU A 477 -24.54 -11.60 7.06
N ALA A 478 -23.34 -11.67 6.47
CA ALA A 478 -22.68 -10.50 5.87
C ALA A 478 -23.55 -9.93 4.75
N TYR A 479 -23.59 -8.62 4.66
CA TYR A 479 -24.43 -7.89 3.70
C TYR A 479 -23.67 -6.70 3.08
N ALA A 480 -24.13 -6.31 1.89
CA ALA A 480 -23.67 -5.09 1.26
C ALA A 480 -24.23 -3.86 2.01
N THR A 481 -23.38 -2.87 2.21
CA THR A 481 -23.70 -1.62 2.90
C THR A 481 -22.91 -0.45 2.32
N PHE A 482 -23.07 0.75 2.86
CA PHE A 482 -22.17 1.86 2.60
C PHE A 482 -21.16 2.00 3.72
N SER A 483 -19.97 2.50 3.34
CA SER A 483 -18.92 2.92 4.25
C SER A 483 -18.60 4.39 4.01
N PHE A 484 -18.28 5.13 5.05
CA PHE A 484 -17.62 6.43 4.94
C PHE A 484 -16.14 6.27 5.31
N THR A 485 -15.30 6.86 4.49
CA THR A 485 -13.87 6.99 4.80
C THR A 485 -13.47 8.43 4.54
N ALA A 486 -12.95 9.10 5.56
CA ALA A 486 -12.66 10.52 5.51
C ALA A 486 -11.43 10.87 6.33
N ILE A 487 -10.87 12.04 6.09
CA ILE A 487 -9.73 12.57 6.83
C ILE A 487 -10.02 14.00 7.26
N SER A 488 -9.65 14.34 8.50
CA SER A 488 -9.78 15.72 9.00
C SER A 488 -8.71 16.64 8.45
N GLU A 489 -8.91 17.93 8.59
CA GLU A 489 -7.93 18.97 8.28
C GLU A 489 -6.61 18.89 9.08
N THR A 490 -6.58 18.06 10.15
CA THR A 490 -5.38 17.77 10.94
C THR A 490 -4.79 16.39 10.66
N GLY A 491 -5.34 15.63 9.69
CA GLY A 491 -4.82 14.32 9.30
C GLY A 491 -5.35 13.15 10.13
N ARG A 492 -6.51 13.28 10.77
CA ARG A 492 -7.17 12.18 11.52
C ARG A 492 -8.12 11.42 10.63
N PRO A 493 -7.98 10.09 10.44
CA PRO A 493 -8.94 9.30 9.70
C PRO A 493 -10.21 9.03 10.50
N LEU A 494 -11.33 9.07 9.78
CA LEU A 494 -12.64 8.61 10.21
C LEU A 494 -13.07 7.46 9.30
N TRP A 495 -13.40 6.32 9.86
CA TRP A 495 -14.00 5.20 9.18
C TRP A 495 -15.39 4.92 9.74
N ALA A 496 -16.33 4.62 8.88
CA ALA A 496 -17.66 4.22 9.29
C ALA A 496 -18.17 3.09 8.40
N VAL A 497 -18.74 2.06 9.00
CA VAL A 497 -19.35 0.91 8.29
C VAL A 497 -20.82 0.83 8.69
N GLY A 498 -21.72 0.81 7.70
CA GLY A 498 -23.15 0.75 7.95
C GLY A 498 -23.56 -0.57 8.58
N THR A 499 -24.42 -0.49 9.60
CA THR A 499 -24.90 -1.65 10.38
C THR A 499 -26.16 -2.29 9.82
N THR A 500 -26.59 -1.89 8.61
CA THR A 500 -27.75 -2.44 7.92
C THR A 500 -27.48 -2.65 6.43
N ALA A 501 -28.10 -3.68 5.87
CA ALA A 501 -28.03 -3.98 4.44
C ALA A 501 -28.56 -2.83 3.58
N LYS A 502 -27.88 -2.56 2.49
CA LYS A 502 -28.24 -1.55 1.47
C LYS A 502 -28.30 -2.21 0.09
N SER A 503 -29.09 -1.65 -0.79
CA SER A 503 -29.29 -2.14 -2.17
C SER A 503 -29.04 -1.03 -3.20
#